data_b2165e34d184e9846f35b622092d5241
#
_entry.id   b2165e34d184e9846f35b622092d5241
#
_cell.length_a   1.000
_cell.length_b   1.000
_cell.length_c   1.000
_cell.angle_alpha   90.00
_cell.angle_beta   90.00
_cell.angle_gamma   90.00
#
_symmetry.space_group_name_H-M   'P 1'
#
loop_
_entity.id
_entity.type
_entity.pdbx_description
1 polymer ?
#
loop_
_entity_poly.entity_id
_entity_poly.type
_entity_poly.pdbx_seq_one_letter_code
_entity_poly.pdbx_strand_id
1 'polypeptide(L)'
;MVISISLYISIREICHRRKFQGNFTYLAFLNLKKAYDSVPFFNILTKLYNLGIRDKCQLFLRNLYLSSKARAFFNGNLSEEFSINRGVRQRYPLSPILFNLFINDVMNHCDKYSVNLDSQYCCGGLFGDDIVLVAPSKQALKKILSKAHEWVIKNEMTFGIKKCATLVVKQINFIKLINYEDPSFFIGSNKLPKTDSYTYLGILYDESLSMKPIQSKLSSNLNVKLNSYFRFLINLFLSH
;
A
#
# COMPACT_ATOMS: atom_id res chain seq x y z
N MET A 1 0.03 -5.41 -12.46
CA MET A 1 -1.37 -5.07 -12.78
C MET A 1 -2.38 -6.12 -12.30
N VAL A 2 -2.22 -7.43 -12.55
CA VAL A 2 -3.17 -8.47 -12.09
C VAL A 2 -3.29 -8.50 -10.56
N ILE A 3 -2.18 -8.48 -9.83
CA ILE A 3 -2.16 -8.52 -8.34
C ILE A 3 -2.85 -7.31 -7.72
N SER A 4 -2.68 -6.11 -8.29
CA SER A 4 -3.33 -4.89 -7.79
C SER A 4 -4.85 -4.92 -7.94
N ILE A 5 -5.34 -5.47 -9.06
CA ILE A 5 -6.78 -5.65 -9.29
C ILE A 5 -7.35 -6.72 -8.36
N SER A 6 -6.64 -7.83 -8.15
CA SER A 6 -7.06 -8.89 -7.23
C SER A 6 -7.22 -8.35 -5.81
N LEU A 7 -6.24 -7.60 -5.29
CA LEU A 7 -6.31 -6.99 -3.96
C LEU A 7 -7.51 -6.02 -3.85
N TYR A 8 -7.70 -5.17 -4.87
CA TYR A 8 -8.85 -4.26 -4.90
C TYR A 8 -10.18 -5.04 -4.82
N ILE A 9 -10.33 -6.09 -5.65
CA ILE A 9 -11.56 -6.90 -5.69
C ILE A 9 -11.80 -7.58 -4.34
N SER A 10 -10.75 -8.14 -3.71
CA SER A 10 -10.86 -8.80 -2.41
C SER A 10 -11.36 -7.84 -1.32
N ILE A 11 -10.75 -6.65 -1.20
CA ILE A 11 -11.17 -5.65 -0.22
C ILE A 11 -12.61 -5.17 -0.50
N ARG A 12 -12.94 -4.96 -1.77
CA ARG A 12 -14.28 -4.56 -2.17
C ARG A 12 -15.32 -5.62 -1.83
N GLU A 13 -15.02 -6.88 -2.09
CA GLU A 13 -15.91 -8.01 -1.77
C GLU A 13 -16.17 -8.10 -0.27
N ILE A 14 -15.15 -7.94 0.56
CA ILE A 14 -15.28 -7.87 2.02
C ILE A 14 -16.27 -6.76 2.41
N CYS A 15 -16.07 -5.56 1.87
CA CYS A 15 -16.94 -4.43 2.16
C CYS A 15 -18.38 -4.65 1.67
N HIS A 16 -18.54 -5.25 0.49
CA HIS A 16 -19.84 -5.54 -0.12
C HIS A 16 -20.63 -6.54 0.71
N ARG A 17 -20.05 -7.69 1.07
CA ARG A 17 -20.70 -8.68 1.92
C ARG A 17 -21.13 -8.09 3.25
N ARG A 18 -20.26 -7.34 3.91
CA ARG A 18 -20.56 -6.69 5.19
C ARG A 18 -21.69 -5.66 5.06
N LYS A 19 -21.69 -4.86 4.00
CA LYS A 19 -22.74 -3.90 3.69
C LYS A 19 -24.13 -4.56 3.60
N PHE A 20 -24.23 -5.71 2.91
CA PHE A 20 -25.47 -6.46 2.78
C PHE A 20 -25.88 -7.21 4.06
N GLN A 21 -24.91 -7.52 4.93
CA GLN A 21 -25.18 -8.05 6.27
C GLN A 21 -25.62 -6.95 7.27
N GLY A 22 -25.82 -5.71 6.84
CA GLY A 22 -26.21 -4.61 7.70
C GLY A 22 -25.08 -4.06 8.57
N ASN A 23 -23.81 -4.25 8.16
CA ASN A 23 -22.64 -3.86 8.91
C ASN A 23 -21.87 -2.71 8.25
N PHE A 24 -21.33 -1.80 9.07
CA PHE A 24 -20.34 -0.82 8.63
C PHE A 24 -18.99 -1.47 8.41
N THR A 25 -18.22 -0.94 7.46
CA THR A 25 -16.80 -1.28 7.28
C THR A 25 -15.96 0.00 7.26
N TYR A 26 -14.90 0.01 8.03
CA TYR A 26 -14.02 1.15 8.19
C TYR A 26 -12.71 0.88 7.47
N LEU A 27 -12.33 1.77 6.56
CA LEU A 27 -11.14 1.67 5.73
C LEU A 27 -10.17 2.79 6.08
N ALA A 28 -8.88 2.49 6.08
CA ALA A 28 -7.83 3.50 6.06
C ALA A 28 -6.83 3.18 4.95
N PHE A 29 -6.61 4.12 4.07
CA PHE A 29 -5.59 4.09 3.03
C PHE A 29 -4.38 4.84 3.55
N LEU A 30 -3.23 4.18 3.61
CA LEU A 30 -2.00 4.74 4.13
C LEU A 30 -0.92 4.66 3.06
N ASN A 31 -0.05 5.67 3.01
CA ASN A 31 1.08 5.72 2.09
C ASN A 31 2.33 6.14 2.87
N LEU A 32 3.41 5.40 2.72
CA LEU A 32 4.69 5.70 3.36
C LEU A 32 5.41 6.84 2.62
N LYS A 33 5.92 7.81 3.38
CA LYS A 33 6.66 8.94 2.82
C LYS A 33 8.02 8.48 2.30
N LYS A 34 8.29 8.68 1.00
CA LYS A 34 9.56 8.29 0.35
C LYS A 34 9.95 6.85 0.69
N ALA A 35 9.00 5.91 0.58
CA ALA A 35 9.09 4.55 1.08
C ALA A 35 10.44 3.88 0.76
N TYR A 36 10.81 3.81 -0.52
CA TYR A 36 12.06 3.17 -0.95
C TYR A 36 13.32 3.90 -0.45
N ASP A 37 13.30 5.22 -0.38
CA ASP A 37 14.47 6.04 0.03
C ASP A 37 14.64 6.09 1.55
N SER A 38 13.60 5.74 2.32
CA SER A 38 13.58 5.89 3.77
C SER A 38 13.94 4.62 4.54
N VAL A 39 14.02 3.45 3.88
CA VAL A 39 14.28 2.16 4.55
C VAL A 39 15.66 2.17 5.22
N PRO A 40 15.76 2.00 6.55
CA PRO A 40 17.06 1.89 7.21
C PRO A 40 17.74 0.56 6.87
N PHE A 41 18.98 0.58 6.40
CA PHE A 41 19.67 -0.65 6.00
C PHE A 41 19.81 -1.65 7.13
N PHE A 42 20.08 -1.18 8.33
CA PHE A 42 20.20 -2.07 9.48
C PHE A 42 18.91 -2.81 9.77
N ASN A 43 17.76 -2.12 9.70
CA ASN A 43 16.47 -2.74 9.97
C ASN A 43 16.13 -3.80 8.92
N ILE A 44 16.41 -3.55 7.63
CA ILE A 44 16.16 -4.56 6.59
C ILE A 44 17.07 -5.77 6.77
N LEU A 45 18.36 -5.58 7.06
CA LEU A 45 19.30 -6.68 7.31
C LEU A 45 18.87 -7.52 8.51
N THR A 46 18.42 -6.89 9.60
CA THR A 46 17.88 -7.59 10.78
C THR A 46 16.64 -8.40 10.45
N LYS A 47 15.70 -7.84 9.67
CA LYS A 47 14.50 -8.59 9.25
C LYS A 47 14.84 -9.78 8.35
N LEU A 48 15.75 -9.59 7.41
CA LEU A 48 16.23 -10.67 6.53
C LEU A 48 16.89 -11.79 7.32
N TYR A 49 17.71 -11.44 8.32
CA TYR A 49 18.32 -12.42 9.22
C TYR A 49 17.25 -13.23 9.98
N ASN A 50 16.22 -12.57 10.50
CA ASN A 50 15.10 -13.22 11.20
C ASN A 50 14.24 -14.11 10.27
N LEU A 51 14.22 -13.79 8.98
CA LEU A 51 13.57 -14.63 7.94
C LEU A 51 14.44 -15.79 7.48
N GLY A 52 15.63 -16.00 8.07
CA GLY A 52 16.53 -17.10 7.75
C GLY A 52 17.54 -16.80 6.63
N ILE A 53 17.60 -15.58 6.12
CA ILE A 53 18.61 -15.15 5.16
C ILE A 53 19.88 -14.81 5.92
N ARG A 54 20.85 -15.75 5.91
CA ARG A 54 22.06 -15.71 6.74
C ARG A 54 23.32 -15.89 5.89
N ASP A 55 24.46 -15.91 6.54
CA ASP A 55 25.78 -16.26 6.02
C ASP A 55 26.19 -15.43 4.78
N LYS A 56 26.59 -16.09 3.70
CA LYS A 56 27.09 -15.43 2.49
C LYS A 56 26.10 -14.45 1.89
N CYS A 57 24.79 -14.78 1.94
CA CYS A 57 23.72 -13.93 1.40
C CYS A 57 23.59 -12.65 2.23
N GLN A 58 23.61 -12.78 3.56
CA GLN A 58 23.59 -11.63 4.49
C GLN A 58 24.83 -10.75 4.31
N LEU A 59 26.01 -11.36 4.21
CA LEU A 59 27.26 -10.65 4.00
C LEU A 59 27.26 -9.89 2.65
N PHE A 60 26.80 -10.54 1.58
CA PHE A 60 26.65 -9.91 0.26
C PHE A 60 25.76 -8.68 0.33
N LEU A 61 24.55 -8.81 0.91
CA LEU A 61 23.61 -7.68 1.04
C LEU A 61 24.16 -6.56 1.90
N ARG A 62 24.82 -6.92 3.00
CA ARG A 62 25.50 -5.94 3.87
C ARG A 62 26.55 -5.15 3.08
N ASN A 63 27.44 -5.81 2.36
CA ASN A 63 28.47 -5.16 1.57
C ASN A 63 27.87 -4.31 0.43
N LEU A 64 26.82 -4.81 -0.24
CA LEU A 64 26.14 -4.08 -1.30
C LEU A 64 25.57 -2.74 -0.82
N TYR A 65 25.03 -2.67 0.38
CA TYR A 65 24.35 -1.47 0.88
C TYR A 65 25.23 -0.59 1.75
N LEU A 66 26.06 -1.14 2.64
CA LEU A 66 26.91 -0.35 3.53
C LEU A 66 28.11 0.31 2.82
N SER A 67 28.56 -0.24 1.70
CA SER A 67 29.58 0.39 0.86
C SER A 67 29.05 1.42 -0.14
N SER A 68 27.73 1.71 -0.09
CA SER A 68 27.12 2.65 -1.03
C SER A 68 27.48 4.07 -0.71
N LYS A 69 28.02 4.76 -1.72
CA LYS A 69 28.43 6.16 -1.63
C LYS A 69 27.81 6.96 -2.77
N ALA A 70 27.65 8.25 -2.57
CA ALA A 70 27.14 9.18 -3.58
C ALA A 70 27.89 10.50 -3.54
N ARG A 71 27.79 11.25 -4.66
CA ARG A 71 28.20 12.65 -4.76
C ARG A 71 27.02 13.44 -5.31
N ALA A 72 26.80 14.63 -4.81
CA ALA A 72 25.84 15.56 -5.36
C ALA A 72 26.47 16.35 -6.50
N PHE A 73 25.73 16.53 -7.59
CA PHE A 73 26.13 17.39 -8.70
C PHE A 73 25.28 18.66 -8.68
N PHE A 74 25.91 19.82 -8.59
CA PHE A 74 25.24 21.12 -8.58
C PHE A 74 26.10 22.18 -9.28
N ASN A 75 25.51 22.93 -10.20
CA ASN A 75 26.17 24.01 -10.96
C ASN A 75 27.54 23.62 -11.59
N GLY A 76 27.61 22.43 -12.20
CA GLY A 76 28.84 21.97 -12.84
C GLY A 76 29.89 21.36 -11.90
N ASN A 77 29.67 21.39 -10.58
CA ASN A 77 30.59 20.89 -9.57
C ASN A 77 30.05 19.62 -8.90
N LEU A 78 30.95 18.69 -8.56
CA LEU A 78 30.67 17.52 -7.74
C LEU A 78 31.05 17.81 -6.29
N SER A 79 30.17 17.40 -5.37
CA SER A 79 30.50 17.41 -3.93
C SER A 79 31.57 16.36 -3.59
N GLU A 80 32.07 16.43 -2.37
CA GLU A 80 32.76 15.29 -1.78
C GLU A 80 31.84 14.07 -1.68
N GLU A 81 32.47 12.91 -1.57
CA GLU A 81 31.77 11.62 -1.44
C GLU A 81 31.17 11.46 -0.04
N PHE A 82 29.90 11.06 0.03
CA PHE A 82 29.23 10.77 1.28
C PHE A 82 28.56 9.40 1.26
N SER A 83 28.46 8.77 2.44
CA SER A 83 27.84 7.44 2.59
C SER A 83 26.33 7.53 2.53
N ILE A 84 25.69 6.56 1.85
CA ILE A 84 24.23 6.37 1.82
C ILE A 84 23.88 5.30 2.86
N ASN A 85 23.19 5.72 3.92
CA ASN A 85 22.82 4.83 5.04
C ASN A 85 21.36 4.39 5.03
N ARG A 86 20.57 4.87 4.07
CA ARG A 86 19.13 4.59 3.94
C ARG A 86 18.75 4.42 2.49
N GLY A 87 17.65 3.71 2.29
CA GLY A 87 16.99 3.49 1.02
C GLY A 87 17.42 2.21 0.33
N VAL A 88 16.44 1.53 -0.28
CA VAL A 88 16.72 0.47 -1.25
C VAL A 88 16.97 1.11 -2.61
N ARG A 89 17.97 0.61 -3.35
CA ARG A 89 18.40 1.21 -4.63
C ARG A 89 17.26 1.21 -5.64
N GLN A 90 16.82 2.40 -6.05
CA GLN A 90 15.78 2.54 -7.07
C GLN A 90 16.21 1.88 -8.38
N ARG A 91 15.25 1.27 -9.10
CA ARG A 91 15.45 0.55 -10.37
C ARG A 91 16.35 -0.70 -10.26
N TYR A 92 16.72 -1.13 -9.08
CA TYR A 92 17.46 -2.36 -8.89
C TYR A 92 16.48 -3.54 -8.79
N PRO A 93 16.69 -4.67 -9.50
CA PRO A 93 15.73 -5.79 -9.51
C PRO A 93 15.42 -6.37 -8.13
N LEU A 94 16.38 -6.29 -7.22
CA LEU A 94 16.25 -6.81 -5.85
C LEU A 94 15.43 -5.88 -4.93
N SER A 95 15.38 -4.58 -5.23
CA SER A 95 14.78 -3.57 -4.33
C SER A 95 13.29 -3.80 -4.04
N PRO A 96 12.42 -4.16 -5.00
CA PRO A 96 11.03 -4.48 -4.70
C PRO A 96 10.89 -5.68 -3.75
N ILE A 97 11.74 -6.70 -3.91
CA ILE A 97 11.71 -7.90 -3.06
C ILE A 97 12.13 -7.53 -1.64
N LEU A 98 13.23 -6.79 -1.49
CA LEU A 98 13.73 -6.35 -0.18
C LEU A 98 12.71 -5.44 0.52
N PHE A 99 12.07 -4.54 -0.21
CA PHE A 99 11.04 -3.67 0.35
C PHE A 99 9.82 -4.46 0.81
N ASN A 100 9.35 -5.42 0.00
CA ASN A 100 8.22 -6.28 0.37
C ASN A 100 8.54 -7.13 1.62
N LEU A 101 9.74 -7.68 1.73
CA LEU A 101 10.18 -8.40 2.94
C LEU A 101 10.28 -7.47 4.15
N PHE A 102 10.70 -6.21 3.94
CA PHE A 102 10.80 -5.22 4.99
C PHE A 102 9.43 -4.82 5.55
N ILE A 103 8.42 -4.61 4.69
CA ILE A 103 7.09 -4.14 5.10
C ILE A 103 6.15 -5.26 5.54
N ASN A 104 6.48 -6.51 5.27
CA ASN A 104 5.59 -7.67 5.44
C ASN A 104 4.98 -7.80 6.84
N ASP A 105 5.67 -7.32 7.87
CA ASP A 105 5.25 -7.41 9.27
C ASP A 105 4.44 -6.20 9.78
N VAL A 106 4.09 -5.23 8.94
CA VAL A 106 3.35 -4.02 9.34
C VAL A 106 1.95 -4.34 9.88
N MET A 107 1.34 -5.44 9.44
CA MET A 107 0.02 -5.90 9.89
C MET A 107 0.09 -6.99 10.97
N ASN A 108 1.28 -7.35 11.46
CA ASN A 108 1.41 -8.36 12.49
C ASN A 108 0.62 -7.96 13.76
N HIS A 109 -0.01 -8.94 14.38
CA HIS A 109 -0.84 -8.77 15.58
C HIS A 109 -2.12 -7.96 15.37
N CYS A 110 -2.58 -7.81 14.12
CA CYS A 110 -3.86 -7.15 13.80
C CYS A 110 -5.03 -8.13 13.70
N ASP A 111 -4.79 -9.45 13.71
CA ASP A 111 -5.80 -10.50 13.46
C ASP A 111 -7.05 -10.38 14.35
N LYS A 112 -6.88 -10.09 15.63
CA LYS A 112 -7.98 -9.90 16.58
C LYS A 112 -8.87 -8.67 16.32
N TYR A 113 -8.44 -7.79 15.44
CA TYR A 113 -9.17 -6.57 15.01
C TYR A 113 -9.66 -6.68 13.58
N SER A 114 -9.37 -7.78 12.89
CA SER A 114 -9.69 -8.01 11.50
C SER A 114 -11.18 -8.28 11.26
N VAL A 115 -11.57 -8.15 10.02
CA VAL A 115 -12.88 -8.64 9.55
C VAL A 115 -12.79 -10.15 9.42
N ASN A 116 -13.78 -10.84 9.97
CA ASN A 116 -13.97 -12.27 9.79
C ASN A 116 -15.06 -12.51 8.75
N LEU A 117 -14.73 -13.24 7.69
CA LEU A 117 -15.66 -13.75 6.69
C LEU A 117 -15.35 -15.21 6.41
N ASP A 118 -16.32 -16.09 6.63
CA ASP A 118 -16.22 -17.52 6.34
C ASP A 118 -14.94 -18.17 6.92
N SER A 119 -14.63 -17.86 8.19
CA SER A 119 -13.42 -18.32 8.91
C SER A 119 -12.08 -17.73 8.39
N GLN A 120 -12.12 -16.77 7.48
CA GLN A 120 -10.94 -16.04 7.05
C GLN A 120 -10.88 -14.66 7.70
N TYR A 121 -9.72 -14.31 8.21
CA TYR A 121 -9.45 -13.03 8.85
C TYR A 121 -8.71 -12.09 7.90
N CYS A 122 -9.21 -10.88 7.75
CA CYS A 122 -8.58 -9.85 6.92
C CYS A 122 -8.55 -8.52 7.66
N CYS A 123 -7.36 -7.98 7.90
CA CYS A 123 -7.16 -6.64 8.43
C CYS A 123 -6.71 -5.62 7.38
N GLY A 124 -6.47 -6.07 6.13
CA GLY A 124 -6.06 -5.16 5.05
C GLY A 124 -5.22 -5.83 3.98
N GLY A 125 -4.49 -5.03 3.22
CA GLY A 125 -3.60 -5.48 2.17
C GLY A 125 -2.45 -4.51 1.90
N LEU A 126 -1.39 -5.04 1.31
CA LEU A 126 -0.16 -4.33 0.99
C LEU A 126 0.14 -4.43 -0.50
N PHE A 127 0.51 -3.32 -1.10
CA PHE A 127 1.05 -3.29 -2.46
C PHE A 127 2.15 -2.23 -2.56
N GLY A 128 3.40 -2.66 -2.44
CA GLY A 128 4.51 -1.73 -2.30
C GLY A 128 4.34 -0.85 -1.06
N ASP A 129 4.36 0.46 -1.24
CA ASP A 129 4.16 1.47 -0.20
C ASP A 129 2.69 1.83 0.08
N ASP A 130 1.77 1.33 -0.74
CA ASP A 130 0.34 1.54 -0.57
C ASP A 130 -0.25 0.47 0.36
N ILE A 131 -0.81 0.91 1.48
CA ILE A 131 -1.42 0.06 2.51
C ILE A 131 -2.91 0.37 2.57
N VAL A 132 -3.75 -0.65 2.56
CA VAL A 132 -5.17 -0.52 2.91
C VAL A 132 -5.46 -1.33 4.16
N LEU A 133 -6.04 -0.69 5.16
CA LEU A 133 -6.50 -1.33 6.40
C LEU A 133 -8.01 -1.46 6.37
N VAL A 134 -8.52 -2.59 6.85
CA VAL A 134 -9.95 -2.92 6.89
C VAL A 134 -10.34 -3.35 8.29
N ALA A 135 -11.39 -2.76 8.84
CA ALA A 135 -11.83 -3.06 10.19
C ALA A 135 -13.36 -3.17 10.30
N PRO A 136 -13.85 -4.06 11.17
CA PRO A 136 -15.29 -4.26 11.39
C PRO A 136 -15.95 -3.17 12.24
N SER A 137 -15.15 -2.38 12.95
CA SER A 137 -15.65 -1.33 13.83
C SER A 137 -14.68 -0.16 13.94
N LYS A 138 -15.19 1.00 14.38
CA LYS A 138 -14.40 2.20 14.70
C LYS A 138 -13.27 1.89 15.70
N GLN A 139 -13.56 1.11 16.73
CA GLN A 139 -12.57 0.73 17.75
C GLN A 139 -11.47 -0.16 17.17
N ALA A 140 -11.86 -1.14 16.33
CA ALA A 140 -10.91 -2.01 15.65
C ALA A 140 -9.96 -1.21 14.74
N LEU A 141 -10.48 -0.29 13.91
CA LEU A 141 -9.62 0.53 13.05
C LEU A 141 -8.65 1.40 13.87
N LYS A 142 -9.10 2.00 14.99
CA LYS A 142 -8.21 2.74 15.89
C LYS A 142 -7.05 1.88 16.40
N LYS A 143 -7.33 0.62 16.77
CA LYS A 143 -6.30 -0.33 17.24
C LYS A 143 -5.31 -0.73 16.15
N ILE A 144 -5.81 -1.00 14.93
CA ILE A 144 -4.95 -1.32 13.78
C ILE A 144 -4.06 -0.10 13.43
N LEU A 145 -4.61 1.11 13.41
CA LEU A 145 -3.85 2.34 13.18
C LEU A 145 -2.78 2.59 14.26
N SER A 146 -3.08 2.28 15.53
CA SER A 146 -2.08 2.34 16.60
C SER A 146 -0.93 1.36 16.35
N LYS A 147 -1.23 0.12 15.92
CA LYS A 147 -0.19 -0.87 15.57
C LYS A 147 0.64 -0.44 14.35
N ALA A 148 0.01 0.10 13.33
CA ALA A 148 0.72 0.65 12.18
C ALA A 148 1.62 1.83 12.57
N HIS A 149 1.18 2.67 13.52
CA HIS A 149 2.01 3.75 14.06
C HIS A 149 3.21 3.24 14.87
N GLU A 150 2.99 2.27 15.76
CA GLU A 150 4.08 1.62 16.50
C GLU A 150 5.13 1.02 15.53
N TRP A 151 4.66 0.41 14.44
CA TRP A 151 5.53 -0.16 13.42
C TRP A 151 6.41 0.89 12.72
N VAL A 152 5.85 2.04 12.29
CA VAL A 152 6.65 3.08 11.62
C VAL A 152 7.67 3.72 12.58
N ILE A 153 7.32 3.89 13.85
CA ILE A 153 8.27 4.38 14.86
C ILE A 153 9.43 3.39 15.03
N LYS A 154 9.12 2.11 15.23
CA LYS A 154 10.13 1.05 15.39
C LYS A 154 11.04 0.91 14.18
N ASN A 155 10.50 1.10 12.97
CA ASN A 155 11.25 0.97 11.72
C ASN A 155 11.77 2.30 11.17
N GLU A 156 11.70 3.39 11.95
CA GLU A 156 12.16 4.74 11.57
C GLU A 156 11.56 5.23 10.24
N MET A 157 10.32 4.86 9.98
CA MET A 157 9.56 5.27 8.81
C MET A 157 8.55 6.37 9.19
N THR A 158 7.90 6.97 8.20
CA THR A 158 6.82 7.94 8.42
C THR A 158 5.73 7.79 7.39
N PHE A 159 4.49 8.12 7.76
CA PHE A 159 3.38 8.19 6.81
C PHE A 159 3.32 9.56 6.14
N GLY A 160 2.99 9.58 4.87
CA GLY A 160 2.69 10.79 4.10
C GLY A 160 1.23 11.19 4.30
N ILE A 161 0.88 11.83 5.42
CA ILE A 161 -0.50 12.10 5.85
C ILE A 161 -1.38 12.71 4.75
N LYS A 162 -0.82 13.59 3.92
CA LYS A 162 -1.54 14.22 2.78
C LYS A 162 -1.99 13.21 1.70
N LYS A 163 -1.38 12.03 1.66
CA LYS A 163 -1.72 10.93 0.76
C LYS A 163 -2.48 9.80 1.46
N CYS A 164 -2.76 9.95 2.74
CA CYS A 164 -3.57 9.00 3.50
C CYS A 164 -5.02 9.48 3.51
N ALA A 165 -5.95 8.55 3.69
CA ALA A 165 -7.37 8.86 3.83
C ALA A 165 -8.10 7.77 4.63
N THR A 166 -9.27 8.13 5.16
CA THR A 166 -10.20 7.17 5.77
C THR A 166 -11.55 7.24 5.09
N LEU A 167 -12.16 6.10 4.86
CA LEU A 167 -13.45 5.94 4.20
C LEU A 167 -14.33 4.98 5.01
N VAL A 168 -15.61 5.31 5.13
CA VAL A 168 -16.58 4.47 5.84
C VAL A 168 -17.59 3.94 4.83
N VAL A 169 -17.58 2.62 4.62
CA VAL A 169 -18.63 1.94 3.85
C VAL A 169 -19.79 1.68 4.79
N LYS A 170 -20.91 2.34 4.52
CA LYS A 170 -22.14 2.28 5.32
C LYS A 170 -22.96 1.04 4.95
N GLN A 171 -23.71 0.53 5.92
CA GLN A 171 -24.63 -0.57 5.70
C GLN A 171 -25.72 -0.22 4.66
N ILE A 172 -26.34 -1.25 4.10
CA ILE A 172 -27.49 -1.07 3.22
C ILE A 172 -28.64 -0.41 3.99
N ASN A 173 -29.40 0.46 3.33
CA ASN A 173 -30.50 1.23 3.94
C ASN A 173 -30.09 2.14 5.11
N PHE A 174 -28.81 2.54 5.17
CA PHE A 174 -28.39 3.52 6.15
C PHE A 174 -29.08 4.87 5.92
N ILE A 175 -29.91 5.27 6.89
CA ILE A 175 -30.53 6.59 6.90
C ILE A 175 -29.59 7.53 7.64
N LYS A 176 -29.05 8.54 6.93
CA LYS A 176 -28.20 9.54 7.54
C LYS A 176 -29.04 10.45 8.44
N LEU A 177 -28.83 10.37 9.75
CA LEU A 177 -29.41 11.29 10.70
C LEU A 177 -28.84 12.72 10.47
N ILE A 178 -29.59 13.76 10.81
CA ILE A 178 -29.22 15.18 10.57
C ILE A 178 -27.83 15.51 11.11
N ASN A 179 -27.46 14.95 12.28
CA ASN A 179 -26.19 15.22 12.96
C ASN A 179 -25.18 14.04 12.83
N TYR A 180 -25.37 13.11 11.86
CA TYR A 180 -24.43 12.03 11.70
C TYR A 180 -23.17 12.50 10.98
N GLU A 181 -22.02 12.29 11.62
CA GLU A 181 -20.70 12.46 11.04
C GLU A 181 -19.91 11.15 11.12
N ASP A 182 -19.19 10.85 10.05
CA ASP A 182 -18.23 9.75 10.06
C ASP A 182 -17.14 10.01 11.11
N PRO A 183 -16.69 8.96 11.81
CA PRO A 183 -15.70 9.10 12.87
C PRO A 183 -14.38 9.66 12.36
N SER A 184 -13.70 10.44 13.18
CA SER A 184 -12.33 10.89 12.92
C SER A 184 -11.34 9.81 13.40
N PHE A 185 -10.32 9.58 12.58
CA PHE A 185 -9.22 8.66 12.89
C PHE A 185 -7.88 9.39 12.90
N PHE A 186 -6.95 8.85 13.68
CA PHE A 186 -5.63 9.43 13.88
C PHE A 186 -4.57 8.33 13.74
N ILE A 187 -3.39 8.73 13.27
CA ILE A 187 -2.20 7.91 13.30
C ILE A 187 -1.12 8.68 14.08
N GLY A 188 -0.79 8.22 15.29
CA GLY A 188 -0.10 9.04 16.28
C GLY A 188 -0.93 10.30 16.60
N SER A 189 -0.32 11.47 16.55
CA SER A 189 -0.97 12.77 16.74
C SER A 189 -1.66 13.32 15.46
N ASN A 190 -1.42 12.70 14.30
CA ASN A 190 -1.89 13.23 13.02
C ASN A 190 -3.30 12.74 12.72
N LYS A 191 -4.23 13.68 12.49
CA LYS A 191 -5.57 13.38 12.01
C LYS A 191 -5.52 12.94 10.55
N LEU A 192 -6.14 11.80 10.24
CA LEU A 192 -6.28 11.33 8.86
C LEU A 192 -7.42 12.04 8.16
N PRO A 193 -7.25 12.45 6.89
CA PRO A 193 -8.33 13.01 6.09
C PRO A 193 -9.49 12.03 5.95
N LYS A 194 -10.72 12.53 6.05
CA LYS A 194 -11.94 11.78 5.71
C LYS A 194 -12.25 11.98 4.23
N THR A 195 -12.75 10.95 3.57
CA THR A 195 -13.15 11.04 2.16
C THR A 195 -14.31 10.10 1.87
N ASP A 196 -15.15 10.45 0.90
CA ASP A 196 -16.21 9.60 0.36
C ASP A 196 -15.71 8.74 -0.80
N SER A 197 -14.51 9.05 -1.32
CA SER A 197 -13.85 8.27 -2.37
C SER A 197 -12.33 8.39 -2.30
N TYR A 198 -11.60 7.33 -2.69
CA TYR A 198 -10.14 7.28 -2.72
C TYR A 198 -9.64 6.46 -3.89
N THR A 199 -8.64 6.98 -4.62
CA THR A 199 -8.02 6.20 -5.70
C THR A 199 -6.93 5.30 -5.12
N TYR A 200 -7.23 4.00 -5.03
CA TYR A 200 -6.31 2.98 -4.55
C TYR A 200 -5.83 2.12 -5.72
N LEU A 201 -4.53 2.00 -5.90
CA LEU A 201 -3.89 1.27 -7.02
C LEU A 201 -4.41 1.70 -8.40
N GLY A 202 -4.71 2.99 -8.53
CA GLY A 202 -5.23 3.60 -9.76
C GLY A 202 -6.68 3.22 -10.10
N ILE A 203 -7.46 2.70 -9.14
CA ILE A 203 -8.90 2.45 -9.27
C ILE A 203 -9.61 3.24 -8.16
N LEU A 204 -10.70 3.93 -8.52
CA LEU A 204 -11.51 4.67 -7.57
C LEU A 204 -12.25 3.71 -6.64
N TYR A 205 -12.12 3.94 -5.35
CA TYR A 205 -12.84 3.27 -4.28
C TYR A 205 -13.82 4.28 -3.67
N ASP A 206 -15.09 4.00 -3.68
CA ASP A 206 -16.11 4.89 -3.13
C ASP A 206 -17.00 4.18 -2.08
N GLU A 207 -17.70 4.94 -1.26
CA GLU A 207 -18.60 4.40 -0.22
C GLU A 207 -19.76 3.58 -0.79
N SER A 208 -20.09 3.79 -2.07
CA SER A 208 -21.15 3.03 -2.77
C SER A 208 -20.69 1.65 -3.22
N LEU A 209 -19.37 1.43 -3.31
CA LEU A 209 -18.73 0.23 -3.86
C LEU A 209 -19.04 0.00 -5.34
N SER A 210 -19.11 1.07 -6.14
CA SER A 210 -19.40 1.00 -7.56
C SER A 210 -18.40 0.12 -8.31
N MET A 211 -18.89 -0.68 -9.28
CA MET A 211 -18.04 -1.45 -10.21
C MET A 211 -17.60 -0.65 -11.44
N LYS A 212 -18.24 0.50 -11.70
CA LYS A 212 -17.94 1.33 -12.88
C LYS A 212 -16.46 1.68 -13.04
N PRO A 213 -15.73 2.08 -11.98
CA PRO A 213 -14.30 2.39 -12.10
C PRO A 213 -13.44 1.20 -12.54
N ILE A 214 -13.78 -0.03 -12.11
CA ILE A 214 -13.06 -1.24 -12.54
C ILE A 214 -13.39 -1.53 -14.02
N GLN A 215 -14.66 -1.47 -14.39
CA GLN A 215 -15.10 -1.74 -15.76
C GLN A 215 -14.42 -0.77 -16.74
N SER A 216 -14.40 0.54 -16.43
CA SER A 216 -13.73 1.53 -17.27
C SER A 216 -12.22 1.27 -17.40
N LYS A 217 -11.54 0.92 -16.29
CA LYS A 217 -10.12 0.58 -16.31
C LYS A 217 -9.82 -0.70 -17.08
N LEU A 218 -10.65 -1.73 -16.97
CA LEU A 218 -10.50 -2.97 -17.75
C LEU A 218 -10.73 -2.71 -19.23
N SER A 219 -11.78 -1.97 -19.59
CA SER A 219 -12.10 -1.62 -20.98
C SER A 219 -10.98 -0.78 -21.61
N SER A 220 -10.43 0.23 -20.92
CA SER A 220 -9.33 1.04 -21.41
C SER A 220 -8.06 0.19 -21.65
N ASN A 221 -7.75 -0.72 -20.75
CA ASN A 221 -6.58 -1.61 -20.89
C ASN A 221 -6.74 -2.61 -22.04
N LEU A 222 -7.96 -3.14 -22.25
CA LEU A 222 -8.26 -4.02 -23.40
C LEU A 222 -8.12 -3.26 -24.70
N ASN A 223 -8.67 -2.06 -24.80
CA ASN A 223 -8.57 -1.22 -25.99
C ASN A 223 -7.13 -0.87 -26.35
N VAL A 224 -6.30 -0.53 -25.35
CA VAL A 224 -4.85 -0.25 -25.57
C VAL A 224 -4.14 -1.50 -26.09
N LYS A 225 -4.41 -2.68 -25.53
CA LYS A 225 -3.80 -3.94 -25.99
C LYS A 225 -4.27 -4.33 -27.39
N LEU A 226 -5.56 -4.21 -27.68
CA LEU A 226 -6.11 -4.47 -29.01
C LEU A 226 -5.50 -3.52 -30.05
N ASN A 227 -5.45 -2.22 -29.76
CA ASN A 227 -4.86 -1.23 -30.67
C ASN A 227 -3.36 -1.49 -30.91
N SER A 228 -2.59 -1.92 -29.88
CA SER A 228 -1.18 -2.26 -30.07
C SER A 228 -1.02 -3.53 -30.92
N TYR A 229 -1.89 -4.52 -30.76
CA TYR A 229 -1.91 -5.74 -31.54
C TYR A 229 -2.29 -5.47 -33.01
N PHE A 230 -3.33 -4.65 -33.25
CA PHE A 230 -3.70 -4.21 -34.61
C PHE A 230 -2.58 -3.42 -35.29
N ARG A 231 -1.92 -2.49 -34.61
CA ARG A 231 -0.76 -1.77 -35.15
C ARG A 231 0.39 -2.72 -35.50
N PHE A 232 0.66 -3.71 -34.65
CA PHE A 232 1.68 -4.74 -34.94
C PHE A 232 1.34 -5.53 -36.20
N LEU A 233 0.09 -5.99 -36.35
CA LEU A 233 -0.38 -6.71 -37.54
C LEU A 233 -0.28 -5.84 -38.80
N ILE A 234 -0.74 -4.58 -38.75
CA ILE A 234 -0.66 -3.66 -39.91
C ILE A 234 0.79 -3.47 -40.32
N ASN A 235 1.72 -3.26 -39.38
CA ASN A 235 3.13 -3.11 -39.72
C ASN A 235 3.72 -4.40 -40.32
N LEU A 236 3.27 -5.58 -39.88
CA LEU A 236 3.69 -6.87 -40.43
C LEU A 236 3.20 -7.07 -41.88
N PHE A 237 1.97 -6.60 -42.19
CA PHE A 237 1.39 -6.69 -43.53
C PHE A 237 1.92 -5.62 -44.51
N LEU A 238 2.42 -4.49 -44.02
CA LEU A 238 2.99 -3.42 -44.84
C LEU A 238 4.50 -3.56 -45.08
N SER A 239 5.15 -4.52 -44.40
CA SER A 239 6.60 -4.82 -44.58
C SER A 239 6.86 -5.96 -45.57
N HIS A 240 5.83 -6.41 -46.28
CA HIS A 240 5.87 -7.31 -47.45
C HIS A 240 5.19 -6.65 -48.66
#